data_87bd110dc732f512ed657b1dee66b3ec
#
_entry.id   87bd110dc732f512ed657b1dee66b3ec
#
_cell.length_a   1.000
_cell.length_b   1.000
_cell.length_c   1.000
_cell.angle_alpha   90.00
_cell.angle_beta   90.00
_cell.angle_gamma   90.00
#
_symmetry.space_group_name_H-M   'P 1'
#
loop_
_entity.id
_entity.type
_entity.pdbx_description
1 polymer ?
#
loop_
_entity_poly.entity_id
_entity_poly.type
_entity_poly.pdbx_seq_one_letter_code
_entity_poly.pdbx_strand_id
1 'polypeptide(L)'
;MDKTHFTRFARWRRVTSSPNGHILTNAQVWSADGEWIYFDLRSDRHGSVFDSREICRVHVQTGEEEVVYRAIGQACCGVVLAHPIEEKIVFIHGPEYPNSAWSYGAARRGGMLLHIGQAFPERLDARDMVEPFTPGAHRGGSHVHQFSPAGDWISFTYEDEYLDALLRSGSKADKNQRNIGIAIPNVPVSVLPRHPRNQSATYYSLLCTETWDTPQPGSDQIQRAYEESWVGGHGYQKQDGTQQERALVFLGDVILSDGRVATELYVVDIPENVVGYDQAYRMNVAMQQQRLKPTTEISQRRLTYLLDGPEPGLQGVRFWPRSTPDGAFVFVLKKDRQGITQFWRVRASDGQTQQWTHNPSGVSTSFTVSADGRWIAHGMDGSVCVTSCLDGRTVRVTDSFGADIEILPEAMVWNPTGNAIAFVSPQRVSGSVYNQIFVVDVDRTMLDRL
;
A
#
# COMPACT_ATOMS: atom_id res chain seq x y z
N MET A 1 28.30 16.45 11.04
CA MET A 1 27.48 16.69 12.25
C MET A 1 26.16 17.26 11.78
N ASP A 2 25.10 16.48 11.89
CA ASP A 2 23.77 16.92 11.47
C ASP A 2 23.23 17.98 12.43
N LYS A 3 22.81 19.10 11.87
CA LYS A 3 22.18 20.16 12.68
C LYS A 3 20.77 19.70 13.07
N THR A 4 20.56 19.45 14.33
CA THR A 4 19.21 19.28 14.88
C THR A 4 18.49 20.62 14.85
N HIS A 5 17.39 20.71 14.14
CA HIS A 5 16.58 21.90 14.06
C HIS A 5 15.38 21.79 14.98
N PHE A 6 15.11 22.84 15.74
CA PHE A 6 13.96 22.91 16.64
C PHE A 6 12.94 23.89 16.09
N THR A 7 11.70 23.45 15.99
CA THR A 7 10.55 24.32 15.79
C THR A 7 9.68 24.34 17.04
N ARG A 8 8.61 25.12 17.04
CA ARG A 8 7.70 25.22 18.19
C ARG A 8 7.10 23.86 18.60
N PHE A 9 6.92 22.93 17.63
CA PHE A 9 6.19 21.67 17.84
C PHE A 9 7.02 20.43 17.59
N ALA A 10 8.21 20.54 16.98
CA ALA A 10 8.96 19.38 16.55
C ALA A 10 10.48 19.64 16.48
N ARG A 11 11.20 18.54 16.63
CA ARG A 11 12.62 18.42 16.28
C ARG A 11 12.71 17.50 15.07
N TRP A 12 13.50 17.86 14.07
CA TRP A 12 13.69 17.00 12.92
C TRP A 12 15.19 16.76 12.64
N ARG A 13 15.49 15.63 12.03
CA ARG A 13 16.85 15.24 11.69
C ARG A 13 16.87 14.28 10.51
N ARG A 14 17.97 14.28 9.78
CA ARG A 14 18.28 13.24 8.80
C ARG A 14 18.82 12.02 9.56
N VAL A 15 18.30 10.80 9.24
CA VAL A 15 18.72 9.55 9.91
C VAL A 15 19.60 8.67 9.03
N THR A 16 19.59 8.83 7.70
CA THR A 16 20.49 8.13 6.78
C THR A 16 21.58 9.06 6.24
N SER A 17 22.74 8.51 5.88
CA SER A 17 23.87 9.29 5.38
C SER A 17 24.67 8.60 4.28
N SER A 18 24.39 7.35 3.95
CA SER A 18 25.06 6.62 2.88
C SER A 18 24.75 7.23 1.50
N PRO A 19 25.66 7.11 0.51
CA PRO A 19 25.47 7.65 -0.84
C PRO A 19 24.58 6.74 -1.68
N ASN A 20 23.39 6.43 -1.18
CA ASN A 20 22.39 5.58 -1.80
C ASN A 20 21.02 6.28 -1.86
N GLY A 21 20.20 5.91 -2.83
CA GLY A 21 18.85 6.43 -3.00
C GLY A 21 17.86 5.68 -2.13
N HIS A 22 17.60 6.12 -0.91
CA HIS A 22 16.68 5.51 0.03
C HIS A 22 15.23 5.77 -0.37
N ILE A 23 14.38 4.73 -0.32
CA ILE A 23 12.95 4.85 -0.59
C ILE A 23 12.16 4.22 0.55
N LEU A 24 11.15 4.92 1.02
CA LEU A 24 10.16 4.43 1.97
C LEU A 24 8.88 3.99 1.25
N THR A 25 8.28 2.91 1.72
CA THR A 25 6.91 2.55 1.36
C THR A 25 5.93 3.50 2.07
N ASN A 26 4.70 3.58 1.58
CA ASN A 26 3.67 4.52 2.05
C ASN A 26 3.14 4.25 3.48
N ALA A 27 3.45 3.10 4.08
CA ALA A 27 3.03 2.68 5.43
C ALA A 27 3.95 1.59 5.99
N GLN A 28 3.82 1.29 7.29
CA GLN A 28 4.47 0.16 7.96
C GLN A 28 5.99 0.09 7.72
N VAL A 29 6.67 1.23 7.69
CA VAL A 29 8.12 1.28 7.49
C VAL A 29 8.89 1.18 8.80
N TRP A 30 8.25 1.36 9.94
CA TRP A 30 8.85 1.31 11.25
C TRP A 30 8.77 -0.09 11.85
N SER A 31 9.80 -0.53 12.56
CA SER A 31 9.71 -1.69 13.46
C SER A 31 8.63 -1.47 14.52
N ALA A 32 8.13 -2.55 15.11
CA ALA A 32 7.04 -2.48 16.11
C ALA A 32 7.41 -1.64 17.35
N ASP A 33 8.68 -1.62 17.75
CA ASP A 33 9.23 -0.80 18.83
C ASP A 33 9.50 0.66 18.43
N GLY A 34 9.49 0.96 17.12
CA GLY A 34 9.79 2.28 16.57
C GLY A 34 11.27 2.65 16.57
N GLU A 35 12.18 1.71 16.81
CA GLU A 35 13.62 1.96 16.85
C GLU A 35 14.28 1.91 15.48
N TRP A 36 13.71 1.14 14.54
CA TRP A 36 14.22 0.96 13.18
C TRP A 36 13.25 1.44 12.13
N ILE A 37 13.80 1.93 11.00
CA ILE A 37 13.05 2.21 9.77
C ILE A 37 13.58 1.31 8.66
N TYR A 38 12.69 0.52 8.02
CA TYR A 38 13.00 -0.32 6.88
C TYR A 38 12.83 0.43 5.56
N PHE A 39 13.73 0.17 4.62
CA PHE A 39 13.74 0.81 3.31
C PHE A 39 14.38 -0.07 2.25
N ASP A 40 14.18 0.27 1.00
CA ASP A 40 14.94 -0.26 -0.14
C ASP A 40 15.65 0.87 -0.90
N LEU A 41 16.55 0.50 -1.80
CA LEU A 41 17.38 1.43 -2.54
C LEU A 41 16.87 1.57 -3.97
N ARG A 42 17.00 2.76 -4.56
CA ARG A 42 16.64 3.02 -5.97
C ARG A 42 17.68 3.89 -6.62
N SER A 43 17.90 3.65 -7.92
CA SER A 43 18.82 4.47 -8.71
C SER A 43 18.22 5.81 -9.12
N ASP A 44 16.91 5.93 -9.18
CA ASP A 44 16.20 7.16 -9.55
C ASP A 44 15.59 7.86 -8.33
N ARG A 45 15.42 9.19 -8.46
CA ARG A 45 14.94 10.07 -7.40
C ARG A 45 13.52 9.71 -6.88
N HIS A 46 12.63 9.30 -7.78
CA HIS A 46 11.24 9.02 -7.43
C HIS A 46 10.97 7.54 -7.12
N GLY A 47 12.01 6.70 -7.14
CA GLY A 47 11.87 5.28 -6.86
C GLY A 47 11.04 4.51 -7.90
N SER A 48 10.91 5.06 -9.11
CA SER A 48 10.13 4.46 -10.20
C SER A 48 10.85 3.27 -10.87
N VAL A 49 12.18 3.26 -10.83
CA VAL A 49 13.00 2.16 -11.34
C VAL A 49 13.17 1.12 -10.24
N PHE A 50 12.55 -0.04 -10.40
CA PHE A 50 12.63 -1.15 -9.44
C PHE A 50 13.92 -1.96 -9.66
N ASP A 51 15.03 -1.45 -9.15
CA ASP A 51 16.38 -2.00 -9.36
C ASP A 51 17.13 -2.33 -8.06
N SER A 52 16.51 -2.13 -6.90
CA SER A 52 17.10 -2.51 -5.62
C SER A 52 17.36 -4.01 -5.56
N ARG A 53 18.46 -4.38 -4.93
CA ARG A 53 18.83 -5.78 -4.63
C ARG A 53 18.94 -6.05 -3.14
N GLU A 54 18.63 -5.05 -2.34
CA GLU A 54 18.80 -5.08 -0.89
C GLU A 54 17.57 -4.51 -0.20
N ILE A 55 17.21 -5.12 0.91
CA ILE A 55 16.33 -4.55 1.92
C ILE A 55 17.23 -4.13 3.08
N CYS A 56 17.07 -2.90 3.49
CA CYS A 56 17.90 -2.29 4.52
C CYS A 56 17.03 -1.77 5.68
N ARG A 57 17.68 -1.46 6.80
CA ARG A 57 17.07 -0.69 7.88
C ARG A 57 18.07 0.31 8.46
N VAL A 58 17.58 1.35 9.09
CA VAL A 58 18.37 2.34 9.81
C VAL A 58 17.88 2.46 11.25
N HIS A 59 18.79 2.47 12.20
CA HIS A 59 18.47 2.73 13.61
C HIS A 59 18.26 4.24 13.82
N VAL A 60 17.06 4.61 14.27
CA VAL A 60 16.59 6.00 14.27
C VAL A 60 17.43 6.93 15.15
N GLN A 61 17.97 6.44 16.27
CA GLN A 61 18.75 7.27 17.19
C GLN A 61 20.24 7.34 16.82
N THR A 62 20.83 6.24 16.34
CA THR A 62 22.27 6.17 16.03
C THR A 62 22.60 6.52 14.57
N GLY A 63 21.63 6.36 13.65
CA GLY A 63 21.86 6.46 12.21
C GLY A 63 22.64 5.26 11.63
N GLU A 64 22.76 4.17 12.37
CA GLU A 64 23.39 2.94 11.89
C GLU A 64 22.52 2.30 10.81
N GLU A 65 23.09 2.13 9.62
CA GLU A 65 22.43 1.48 8.49
C GLU A 65 22.94 0.06 8.32
N GLU A 66 22.04 -0.91 8.12
CA GLU A 66 22.40 -2.31 7.87
C GLU A 66 21.53 -2.95 6.79
N VAL A 67 22.11 -3.93 6.08
CA VAL A 67 21.41 -4.74 5.10
C VAL A 67 20.81 -5.94 5.82
N VAL A 68 19.48 -6.06 5.80
CA VAL A 68 18.76 -7.20 6.41
C VAL A 68 18.48 -8.34 5.42
N TYR A 69 18.47 -8.04 4.11
CA TYR A 69 18.33 -9.05 3.06
C TYR A 69 19.03 -8.62 1.78
N ARG A 70 19.64 -9.57 1.11
CA ARG A 70 20.23 -9.39 -0.23
C ARG A 70 19.65 -10.41 -1.20
N ALA A 71 19.06 -9.93 -2.29
CA ALA A 71 18.44 -10.79 -3.29
C ALA A 71 19.46 -11.65 -4.04
N ILE A 72 19.10 -12.91 -4.27
CA ILE A 72 19.93 -13.89 -4.98
C ILE A 72 19.64 -13.88 -6.49
N GLY A 73 20.56 -14.43 -7.27
CA GLY A 73 20.33 -14.71 -8.71
C GLY A 73 19.95 -13.50 -9.55
N GLN A 74 20.44 -12.31 -9.20
CA GLN A 74 20.14 -11.03 -9.86
C GLN A 74 18.68 -10.59 -9.78
N ALA A 75 17.89 -11.15 -8.86
CA ALA A 75 16.55 -10.65 -8.59
C ALA A 75 16.60 -9.23 -8.02
N CYS A 76 15.54 -8.45 -8.29
CA CYS A 76 15.29 -7.19 -7.60
C CYS A 76 14.36 -7.44 -6.40
N CYS A 77 14.53 -6.67 -5.32
CA CYS A 77 13.65 -6.68 -4.16
C CYS A 77 13.38 -5.26 -3.67
N GLY A 78 12.27 -5.04 -2.97
CA GLY A 78 11.93 -3.71 -2.47
C GLY A 78 10.47 -3.61 -2.02
N VAL A 79 10.02 -2.38 -1.75
CA VAL A 79 8.67 -2.11 -1.21
C VAL A 79 8.47 -2.89 0.08
N VAL A 80 9.36 -2.66 1.04
CA VAL A 80 9.38 -3.36 2.31
C VAL A 80 8.38 -2.77 3.29
N LEU A 81 7.65 -3.63 4.00
CA LEU A 81 6.77 -3.26 5.11
C LEU A 81 7.10 -4.13 6.34
N ALA A 82 7.10 -3.49 7.51
CA ALA A 82 7.33 -4.14 8.79
C ALA A 82 6.03 -4.69 9.36
N HIS A 83 6.13 -5.83 10.04
CA HIS A 83 5.04 -6.40 10.80
C HIS A 83 4.70 -5.50 12.01
N PRO A 84 3.41 -5.28 12.33
CA PRO A 84 3.02 -4.34 13.39
C PRO A 84 3.41 -4.79 14.80
N ILE A 85 3.75 -6.07 15.02
CA ILE A 85 3.98 -6.64 16.37
C ILE A 85 5.31 -7.39 16.45
N GLU A 86 5.69 -8.14 15.40
CA GLU A 86 6.85 -9.04 15.40
C GLU A 86 8.04 -8.41 14.67
N GLU A 87 9.26 -8.87 14.96
CA GLU A 87 10.47 -8.59 14.18
C GLU A 87 10.47 -9.35 12.83
N LYS A 88 9.57 -8.95 11.96
CA LYS A 88 9.33 -9.57 10.66
C LYS A 88 8.97 -8.52 9.61
N ILE A 89 9.36 -8.76 8.38
CA ILE A 89 9.07 -7.88 7.24
C ILE A 89 8.46 -8.67 6.10
N VAL A 90 7.69 -7.99 5.26
CA VAL A 90 7.24 -8.46 3.95
C VAL A 90 7.75 -7.52 2.87
N PHE A 91 8.16 -8.07 1.73
CA PHE A 91 8.67 -7.26 0.62
C PHE A 91 8.43 -7.94 -0.73
N ILE A 92 8.48 -7.16 -1.79
CA ILE A 92 8.43 -7.67 -3.17
C ILE A 92 9.78 -8.29 -3.52
N HIS A 93 9.73 -9.44 -4.18
CA HIS A 93 10.88 -10.08 -4.79
C HIS A 93 10.60 -10.36 -6.27
N GLY A 94 11.51 -9.97 -7.13
CA GLY A 94 11.46 -10.30 -8.55
C GLY A 94 11.84 -11.76 -8.80
N PRO A 95 11.77 -12.20 -10.07
CA PRO A 95 12.20 -13.55 -10.40
C PRO A 95 13.69 -13.73 -10.08
N GLU A 96 14.01 -14.84 -9.42
CA GLU A 96 15.37 -15.31 -9.32
C GLU A 96 15.87 -15.77 -10.70
N TYR A 97 17.12 -15.49 -10.99
CA TYR A 97 17.74 -15.84 -12.28
C TYR A 97 16.90 -15.34 -13.48
N PRO A 98 16.64 -14.02 -13.57
CA PRO A 98 15.88 -13.45 -14.67
C PRO A 98 16.61 -13.70 -16.02
N ASN A 99 15.83 -13.89 -17.07
CA ASN A 99 16.33 -14.07 -18.43
C ASN A 99 15.40 -13.36 -19.45
N SER A 100 15.73 -13.44 -20.72
CA SER A 100 14.95 -12.75 -21.78
C SER A 100 13.48 -13.21 -21.85
N ALA A 101 13.18 -14.47 -21.51
CA ALA A 101 11.82 -15.00 -21.51
C ALA A 101 11.07 -14.70 -20.20
N TRP A 102 11.80 -14.47 -19.11
CA TRP A 102 11.22 -14.23 -17.78
C TRP A 102 12.01 -13.15 -17.03
N SER A 103 11.95 -11.94 -17.53
CA SER A 103 12.51 -10.75 -16.89
C SER A 103 11.57 -10.21 -15.78
N TYR A 104 12.06 -9.26 -15.00
CA TYR A 104 11.21 -8.54 -14.05
C TYR A 104 10.01 -7.91 -14.75
N GLY A 105 8.87 -8.00 -14.12
CA GLY A 105 7.61 -7.39 -14.55
C GLY A 105 6.56 -7.48 -13.45
N ALA A 106 5.55 -6.62 -13.53
CA ALA A 106 4.53 -6.51 -12.49
C ALA A 106 3.83 -7.85 -12.21
N ALA A 107 3.52 -8.61 -13.25
CA ALA A 107 2.88 -9.92 -13.15
C ALA A 107 3.83 -11.09 -12.82
N ARG A 108 5.12 -10.83 -12.56
CA ARG A 108 6.15 -11.88 -12.35
C ARG A 108 6.87 -11.78 -11.02
N ARG A 109 6.57 -10.80 -10.22
CA ARG A 109 7.09 -10.63 -8.85
C ARG A 109 6.26 -11.42 -7.85
N GLY A 110 6.74 -11.56 -6.62
CA GLY A 110 6.04 -12.26 -5.54
C GLY A 110 6.40 -11.68 -4.19
N GLY A 111 5.65 -12.04 -3.17
CA GLY A 111 5.90 -11.66 -1.78
C GLY A 111 6.91 -12.58 -1.11
N MET A 112 7.76 -11.99 -0.30
CA MET A 112 8.66 -12.70 0.62
C MET A 112 8.47 -12.19 2.03
N LEU A 113 8.50 -13.11 2.98
CA LEU A 113 8.48 -12.86 4.42
C LEU A 113 9.84 -13.16 5.01
N LEU A 114 10.38 -12.29 5.85
CA LEU A 114 11.64 -12.50 6.53
C LEU A 114 11.49 -12.15 8.02
N HIS A 115 11.76 -13.11 8.89
CA HIS A 115 12.02 -12.81 10.30
C HIS A 115 13.42 -12.23 10.44
N ILE A 116 13.53 -11.11 11.11
CA ILE A 116 14.81 -10.43 11.28
C ILE A 116 15.80 -11.35 12.02
N GLY A 117 17.01 -11.43 11.49
CA GLY A 117 18.03 -12.38 11.98
C GLY A 117 18.03 -13.75 11.29
N GLN A 118 17.02 -14.08 10.50
CA GLN A 118 17.06 -15.29 9.66
C GLN A 118 17.80 -15.04 8.34
N ALA A 119 18.49 -16.07 7.85
CA ALA A 119 19.28 -15.96 6.62
C ALA A 119 18.45 -16.01 5.33
N PHE A 120 17.28 -16.65 5.37
CA PHE A 120 16.47 -16.91 4.18
C PHE A 120 15.00 -16.50 4.42
N PRO A 121 14.40 -15.77 3.47
CA PRO A 121 12.98 -15.45 3.53
C PRO A 121 12.13 -16.65 3.12
N GLU A 122 10.90 -16.67 3.59
CA GLU A 122 9.83 -17.56 3.14
C GLU A 122 9.05 -16.94 1.99
N ARG A 123 8.54 -17.77 1.08
CA ARG A 123 7.61 -17.30 0.05
C ARG A 123 6.24 -17.08 0.65
N LEU A 124 5.69 -15.90 0.42
CA LEU A 124 4.32 -15.56 0.83
C LEU A 124 3.31 -16.29 -0.06
N ASP A 125 3.46 -16.18 -1.38
CA ASP A 125 2.45 -16.61 -2.35
C ASP A 125 2.89 -17.82 -3.16
N ALA A 126 1.96 -18.79 -3.27
CA ALA A 126 2.08 -19.89 -4.21
C ALA A 126 1.74 -19.43 -5.63
N ARG A 127 2.41 -20.02 -6.62
CA ARG A 127 2.17 -19.77 -8.04
C ARG A 127 1.98 -21.06 -8.82
N ASP A 128 0.91 -21.16 -9.62
CA ASP A 128 0.67 -22.25 -10.55
C ASP A 128 0.39 -21.68 -11.96
N MET A 129 1.25 -22.00 -12.91
CA MET A 129 1.20 -21.52 -14.29
C MET A 129 0.57 -22.54 -15.25
N VAL A 130 0.08 -23.67 -14.74
CA VAL A 130 -0.42 -24.79 -15.59
C VAL A 130 -1.74 -25.33 -15.05
N GLU A 131 -2.73 -25.37 -15.91
CA GLU A 131 -4.04 -25.96 -15.59
C GLU A 131 -4.01 -27.49 -15.33
N PRO A 132 -4.89 -27.98 -14.47
CA PRO A 132 -5.81 -27.24 -13.60
C PRO A 132 -5.04 -26.52 -12.49
N PHE A 133 -5.41 -25.26 -12.24
CA PHE A 133 -4.71 -24.42 -11.26
C PHE A 133 -5.00 -24.87 -9.83
N THR A 134 -3.97 -24.81 -9.00
CA THR A 134 -4.06 -25.17 -7.58
C THR A 134 -4.83 -24.09 -6.80
N PRO A 135 -5.90 -24.44 -6.05
CA PRO A 135 -6.56 -23.50 -5.15
C PRO A 135 -5.58 -22.86 -4.15
N GLY A 136 -5.70 -21.56 -3.92
CA GLY A 136 -4.78 -20.80 -3.08
C GLY A 136 -3.47 -20.37 -3.75
N ALA A 137 -3.20 -20.83 -4.97
CA ALA A 137 -2.13 -20.32 -5.80
C ALA A 137 -2.68 -19.31 -6.82
N HIS A 138 -1.94 -18.25 -7.08
CA HIS A 138 -2.24 -17.34 -8.17
C HIS A 138 -1.41 -17.66 -9.43
N ARG A 139 -1.72 -17.02 -10.57
CA ARG A 139 -1.12 -17.26 -11.89
C ARG A 139 -0.24 -16.11 -12.36
N GLY A 140 0.17 -15.27 -11.43
CA GLY A 140 0.85 -14.03 -11.78
C GLY A 140 1.75 -13.52 -10.67
N GLY A 141 1.74 -12.21 -10.48
CA GLY A 141 2.56 -11.51 -9.51
C GLY A 141 1.76 -10.69 -8.51
N SER A 142 2.29 -10.59 -7.30
CA SER A 142 1.77 -9.80 -6.19
C SER A 142 2.72 -8.66 -5.83
N HIS A 143 2.19 -7.55 -5.29
CA HIS A 143 3.01 -6.42 -4.84
C HIS A 143 2.28 -5.50 -3.86
N VAL A 144 3.06 -4.62 -3.20
CA VAL A 144 2.57 -3.73 -2.13
C VAL A 144 1.85 -4.53 -1.04
N HIS A 145 2.57 -5.54 -0.52
CA HIS A 145 2.05 -6.40 0.53
C HIS A 145 1.91 -5.59 1.82
N GLN A 146 0.72 -5.58 2.43
CA GLN A 146 0.45 -4.85 3.65
C GLN A 146 -0.12 -5.78 4.73
N PHE A 147 0.55 -5.86 5.88
CA PHE A 147 0.03 -6.59 7.03
C PHE A 147 -1.30 -5.99 7.50
N SER A 148 -2.23 -6.86 7.90
CA SER A 148 -3.38 -6.45 8.68
C SER A 148 -2.93 -5.80 10.00
N PRO A 149 -3.74 -4.98 10.65
CA PRO A 149 -3.38 -4.41 11.95
C PRO A 149 -3.04 -5.45 13.02
N ALA A 150 -3.64 -6.63 12.96
CA ALA A 150 -3.29 -7.76 13.83
C ALA A 150 -2.01 -8.50 13.41
N GLY A 151 -1.48 -8.22 12.22
CA GLY A 151 -0.28 -8.86 11.67
C GLY A 151 -0.50 -10.25 11.05
N ASP A 152 -1.69 -10.80 11.12
CA ASP A 152 -1.95 -12.18 10.73
C ASP A 152 -2.19 -12.35 9.22
N TRP A 153 -2.98 -11.47 8.57
CA TRP A 153 -3.26 -11.51 7.15
C TRP A 153 -2.47 -10.44 6.40
N ILE A 154 -2.29 -10.65 5.09
CA ILE A 154 -1.56 -9.71 4.24
C ILE A 154 -2.41 -9.41 3.01
N SER A 155 -2.67 -8.12 2.72
CA SER A 155 -3.24 -7.70 1.44
C SER A 155 -2.16 -7.51 0.40
N PHE A 156 -2.51 -7.60 -0.87
CA PHE A 156 -1.61 -7.34 -1.99
C PHE A 156 -2.37 -6.89 -3.24
N THR A 157 -1.73 -6.11 -4.07
CA THR A 157 -2.18 -5.86 -5.45
C THR A 157 -1.69 -6.99 -6.37
N TYR A 158 -2.53 -7.44 -7.30
CA TYR A 158 -2.30 -8.58 -8.18
C TYR A 158 -2.35 -8.23 -9.65
N GLU A 159 -1.48 -8.86 -10.45
CA GLU A 159 -1.49 -8.85 -11.93
C GLU A 159 -1.20 -10.26 -12.46
N ASP A 160 -1.92 -10.67 -13.53
CA ASP A 160 -2.02 -12.07 -14.01
C ASP A 160 -1.06 -12.33 -15.18
N GLU A 161 0.05 -13.01 -14.96
CA GLU A 161 1.01 -13.37 -16.01
C GLU A 161 0.47 -14.42 -17.00
N TYR A 162 -0.42 -15.31 -16.54
CA TYR A 162 -1.01 -16.31 -17.41
C TYR A 162 -1.87 -15.66 -18.49
N LEU A 163 -2.71 -14.69 -18.15
CA LEU A 163 -3.50 -13.92 -19.10
C LEU A 163 -2.60 -13.08 -20.03
N ASP A 164 -1.57 -12.43 -19.49
CA ASP A 164 -0.60 -11.69 -20.28
C ASP A 164 0.12 -12.59 -21.30
N ALA A 165 0.49 -13.81 -20.92
CA ALA A 165 1.13 -14.77 -21.80
C ALA A 165 0.18 -15.21 -22.94
N LEU A 166 -1.10 -15.47 -22.62
CA LEU A 166 -2.11 -15.79 -23.62
C LEU A 166 -2.28 -14.64 -24.63
N LEU A 167 -2.43 -13.41 -24.16
CA LEU A 167 -2.58 -12.23 -25.01
C LEU A 167 -1.33 -12.00 -25.91
N ARG A 168 -0.12 -12.15 -25.35
CA ARG A 168 1.14 -12.07 -26.14
C ARG A 168 1.25 -13.14 -27.21
N SER A 169 0.66 -14.33 -26.98
CA SER A 169 0.62 -15.40 -27.99
C SER A 169 -0.46 -15.22 -29.07
N GLY A 170 -1.28 -14.14 -28.98
CA GLY A 170 -2.40 -13.88 -29.86
C GLY A 170 -3.66 -14.66 -29.53
N SER A 171 -3.71 -15.33 -28.39
CA SER A 171 -4.91 -16.04 -27.91
C SER A 171 -5.96 -15.06 -27.42
N LYS A 172 -7.23 -15.43 -27.55
CA LYS A 172 -8.35 -14.67 -27.01
C LYS A 172 -8.45 -14.96 -25.50
N ALA A 173 -8.28 -13.94 -24.66
CA ALA A 173 -8.39 -14.02 -23.20
C ALA A 173 -8.86 -12.68 -22.65
N ASP A 174 -9.30 -12.67 -21.39
CA ASP A 174 -9.54 -11.42 -20.65
C ASP A 174 -8.23 -10.61 -20.53
N LYS A 175 -8.34 -9.28 -20.43
CA LYS A 175 -7.17 -8.43 -20.16
C LYS A 175 -6.66 -8.68 -18.75
N ASN A 176 -5.34 -8.54 -18.58
CA ASN A 176 -4.72 -8.52 -17.27
C ASN A 176 -5.03 -7.19 -16.56
N GLN A 177 -6.16 -7.12 -15.87
CA GLN A 177 -6.54 -5.98 -15.07
C GLN A 177 -5.99 -6.13 -13.65
N ARG A 178 -5.55 -5.01 -13.07
CA ARG A 178 -5.08 -4.98 -11.68
C ARG A 178 -6.22 -5.26 -10.71
N ASN A 179 -5.98 -6.19 -9.78
CA ASN A 179 -6.90 -6.62 -8.74
C ASN A 179 -6.22 -6.59 -7.37
N ILE A 180 -7.03 -6.76 -6.31
CA ILE A 180 -6.56 -6.85 -4.94
C ILE A 180 -6.83 -8.26 -4.44
N GLY A 181 -5.87 -8.82 -3.72
CA GLY A 181 -5.95 -10.10 -3.06
C GLY A 181 -5.50 -10.04 -1.61
N ILE A 182 -5.65 -11.16 -0.96
CA ILE A 182 -5.18 -11.42 0.41
C ILE A 182 -4.44 -12.74 0.48
N ALA A 183 -3.46 -12.80 1.37
CA ALA A 183 -2.75 -14.01 1.75
C ALA A 183 -3.05 -14.36 3.20
N ILE A 184 -3.47 -15.60 3.45
CA ILE A 184 -3.99 -16.09 4.71
C ILE A 184 -3.00 -17.13 5.26
N PRO A 185 -2.49 -16.96 6.49
CA PRO A 185 -1.50 -17.85 7.09
C PRO A 185 -2.08 -19.22 7.48
N ASN A 186 -1.18 -20.16 7.78
CA ASN A 186 -1.51 -21.49 8.28
C ASN A 186 -2.36 -22.37 7.34
N VAL A 187 -2.39 -22.03 6.06
CA VAL A 187 -3.03 -22.82 5.01
C VAL A 187 -2.02 -23.00 3.87
N PRO A 188 -1.03 -23.91 4.02
CA PRO A 188 0.03 -24.08 3.03
C PRO A 188 -0.53 -24.60 1.70
N VAL A 189 0.02 -24.10 0.61
CA VAL A 189 -0.37 -24.45 -0.76
C VAL A 189 0.76 -25.17 -1.44
N SER A 190 0.54 -26.45 -1.76
CA SER A 190 1.50 -27.29 -2.48
C SER A 190 1.17 -27.30 -3.96
N VAL A 191 2.10 -26.82 -4.79
CA VAL A 191 1.96 -26.74 -6.24
C VAL A 191 2.89 -27.76 -6.89
N LEU A 192 2.34 -28.52 -7.85
CA LEU A 192 3.13 -29.50 -8.59
C LEU A 192 4.18 -28.81 -9.51
N PRO A 193 5.39 -29.34 -9.65
CA PRO A 193 6.47 -28.74 -10.43
C PRO A 193 6.29 -28.96 -11.96
N ARG A 194 5.09 -28.69 -12.49
CA ARG A 194 4.76 -28.86 -13.94
C ARG A 194 5.28 -27.72 -14.82
N HIS A 195 5.70 -26.62 -14.20
CA HIS A 195 6.27 -25.45 -14.87
C HIS A 195 7.46 -24.92 -14.06
N PRO A 196 8.53 -24.41 -14.69
CA PRO A 196 9.72 -23.96 -13.97
C PRO A 196 9.47 -22.74 -13.04
N ARG A 197 8.34 -22.07 -13.17
CA ARG A 197 7.91 -20.95 -12.33
C ARG A 197 6.80 -21.30 -11.36
N ASN A 198 6.38 -22.58 -11.29
CA ASN A 198 5.50 -23.06 -10.24
C ASN A 198 6.24 -23.05 -8.91
N GLN A 199 5.55 -22.64 -7.86
CA GLN A 199 6.11 -22.58 -6.50
C GLN A 199 5.04 -22.79 -5.45
N SER A 200 5.37 -23.54 -4.42
CA SER A 200 4.57 -23.69 -3.21
C SER A 200 4.83 -22.55 -2.24
N ALA A 201 3.91 -22.30 -1.32
CA ALA A 201 4.04 -21.28 -0.28
C ALA A 201 3.31 -21.67 1.01
N THR A 202 3.55 -20.90 2.07
CA THR A 202 2.98 -21.14 3.41
C THR A 202 1.64 -20.45 3.61
N TYR A 203 1.25 -19.54 2.72
CA TYR A 203 -0.02 -18.80 2.78
C TYR A 203 -0.94 -19.19 1.63
N TYR A 204 -2.24 -19.17 1.89
CA TYR A 204 -3.29 -19.32 0.91
C TYR A 204 -3.66 -17.96 0.32
N SER A 205 -3.54 -17.78 -0.99
CA SER A 205 -3.84 -16.52 -1.67
C SER A 205 -5.14 -16.60 -2.46
N LEU A 206 -5.95 -15.55 -2.37
CA LEU A 206 -7.17 -15.38 -3.16
C LEU A 206 -7.41 -13.92 -3.51
N LEU A 207 -8.23 -13.67 -4.54
CA LEU A 207 -8.62 -12.32 -4.95
C LEU A 207 -9.88 -11.86 -4.21
N CYS A 208 -9.92 -10.58 -3.88
CA CYS A 208 -11.03 -9.93 -3.19
C CYS A 208 -11.83 -9.00 -4.10
N THR A 209 -11.31 -8.63 -5.28
CA THR A 209 -11.96 -7.66 -6.15
C THR A 209 -12.32 -8.25 -7.50
N GLU A 210 -13.38 -7.74 -8.10
CA GLU A 210 -13.79 -8.03 -9.47
C GLU A 210 -13.57 -6.80 -10.34
N THR A 211 -12.97 -7.01 -11.53
CA THR A 211 -12.71 -5.98 -12.53
C THR A 211 -13.21 -6.40 -13.89
N TRP A 212 -13.47 -5.44 -14.78
CA TRP A 212 -14.04 -5.67 -16.11
C TRP A 212 -13.16 -5.08 -17.19
N ASP A 213 -13.07 -5.75 -18.34
CA ASP A 213 -12.33 -5.24 -19.50
C ASP A 213 -13.00 -3.99 -20.09
N THR A 214 -14.32 -3.94 -20.00
CA THR A 214 -15.14 -2.84 -20.47
C THR A 214 -16.26 -2.63 -19.45
N PRO A 215 -16.01 -1.86 -18.37
CA PRO A 215 -17.04 -1.52 -17.41
C PRO A 215 -18.23 -0.83 -18.09
N GLN A 216 -19.43 -1.14 -17.64
CA GLN A 216 -20.62 -0.47 -18.13
C GLN A 216 -20.62 1.00 -17.64
N PRO A 217 -20.72 1.98 -18.56
CA PRO A 217 -20.76 3.39 -18.18
C PRO A 217 -21.88 3.71 -17.20
N GLY A 218 -21.56 4.46 -16.14
CA GLY A 218 -22.50 4.82 -15.09
C GLY A 218 -22.80 3.74 -14.05
N SER A 219 -22.17 2.56 -14.17
CA SER A 219 -22.28 1.49 -13.18
C SER A 219 -21.17 1.53 -12.13
N ASP A 220 -21.21 0.61 -11.16
CA ASP A 220 -20.17 0.40 -10.15
C ASP A 220 -19.08 -0.59 -10.59
N GLN A 221 -19.10 -1.01 -11.86
CA GLN A 221 -18.03 -1.82 -12.44
C GLN A 221 -16.76 -0.98 -12.62
N ILE A 222 -15.59 -1.59 -12.33
CA ILE A 222 -14.28 -0.95 -12.38
C ILE A 222 -13.34 -1.61 -13.38
N GLN A 223 -12.44 -0.81 -13.98
CA GLN A 223 -11.40 -1.34 -14.87
C GLN A 223 -10.23 -1.92 -14.09
N ARG A 224 -9.95 -1.38 -12.89
CA ARG A 224 -8.85 -1.81 -12.03
C ARG A 224 -9.11 -1.45 -10.58
N ALA A 225 -8.53 -2.22 -9.67
CA ALA A 225 -8.51 -1.98 -8.24
C ALA A 225 -7.06 -1.82 -7.76
N TYR A 226 -6.78 -0.83 -6.91
CA TYR A 226 -5.42 -0.51 -6.48
C TYR A 226 -5.41 0.35 -5.20
N GLU A 227 -4.22 0.52 -4.60
CA GLU A 227 -3.96 1.33 -3.41
C GLU A 227 -4.85 0.91 -2.23
N GLU A 228 -4.89 -0.39 -1.95
CA GLU A 228 -5.69 -0.95 -0.87
C GLU A 228 -5.12 -0.65 0.51
N SER A 229 -6.01 -0.64 1.51
CA SER A 229 -5.67 -0.58 2.93
C SER A 229 -6.69 -1.31 3.78
N TRP A 230 -6.25 -1.90 4.89
CA TRP A 230 -7.14 -2.50 5.87
C TRP A 230 -8.01 -1.45 6.56
N VAL A 231 -9.26 -1.81 6.86
CA VAL A 231 -10.21 -0.96 7.57
C VAL A 231 -10.16 -1.27 9.06
N GLY A 232 -9.86 -0.24 9.86
CA GLY A 232 -9.81 -0.34 11.32
C GLY A 232 -8.80 -1.36 11.85
N GLY A 233 -8.72 -1.49 13.15
CA GLY A 233 -7.99 -2.57 13.82
C GLY A 233 -8.71 -3.92 13.71
N HIS A 234 -10.04 -3.87 13.69
CA HIS A 234 -10.96 -5.01 13.64
C HIS A 234 -12.14 -4.73 12.69
N GLY A 235 -11.85 -4.21 11.49
CA GLY A 235 -12.90 -3.88 10.53
C GLY A 235 -13.74 -2.66 10.93
N TYR A 236 -15.07 -2.73 10.71
CA TYR A 236 -15.99 -1.63 10.99
C TYR A 236 -17.40 -2.12 11.32
N GLN A 237 -18.19 -1.28 11.97
CA GLN A 237 -19.62 -1.57 12.22
C GLN A 237 -20.45 -1.21 10.99
N LYS A 238 -21.26 -2.17 10.50
CA LYS A 238 -22.22 -1.96 9.40
C LYS A 238 -23.43 -1.13 9.87
N GLN A 239 -24.25 -0.67 8.92
CA GLN A 239 -25.48 0.11 9.23
C GLN A 239 -26.49 -0.64 10.08
N ASP A 240 -26.57 -1.97 9.95
CA ASP A 240 -27.45 -2.82 10.74
C ASP A 240 -26.92 -3.12 12.15
N GLY A 241 -25.77 -2.57 12.52
CA GLY A 241 -25.12 -2.75 13.80
C GLY A 241 -24.23 -3.99 13.90
N THR A 242 -24.18 -4.83 12.86
CA THR A 242 -23.28 -6.00 12.84
C THR A 242 -21.81 -5.57 12.62
N GLN A 243 -20.89 -6.34 13.19
CA GLN A 243 -19.46 -6.10 13.01
C GLN A 243 -18.94 -6.82 11.76
N GLN A 244 -18.24 -6.09 10.89
CA GLN A 244 -17.45 -6.65 9.80
C GLN A 244 -16.00 -6.72 10.25
N GLU A 245 -15.52 -7.90 10.59
CA GLU A 245 -14.21 -8.07 11.22
C GLU A 245 -13.03 -7.79 10.29
N ARG A 246 -13.18 -8.08 9.01
CA ARG A 246 -12.12 -7.89 8.00
C ARG A 246 -12.67 -7.23 6.75
N ALA A 247 -12.12 -6.08 6.44
CA ALA A 247 -12.45 -5.35 5.22
C ALA A 247 -11.23 -4.61 4.67
N LEU A 248 -11.21 -4.39 3.36
CA LEU A 248 -10.25 -3.53 2.69
C LEU A 248 -10.99 -2.38 2.02
N VAL A 249 -10.43 -1.18 2.07
CA VAL A 249 -10.79 -0.06 1.20
C VAL A 249 -9.75 0.08 0.11
N PHE A 250 -10.17 0.53 -1.06
CA PHE A 250 -9.29 0.64 -2.22
C PHE A 250 -9.81 1.67 -3.23
N LEU A 251 -8.96 2.05 -4.16
CA LEU A 251 -9.32 2.93 -5.28
C LEU A 251 -9.72 2.09 -6.49
N GLY A 252 -10.85 2.44 -7.10
CA GLY A 252 -11.36 1.79 -8.30
C GLY A 252 -11.67 2.79 -9.41
N ASP A 253 -11.28 2.48 -10.65
CA ASP A 253 -11.54 3.33 -11.81
C ASP A 253 -12.86 2.93 -12.48
N VAL A 254 -13.85 3.80 -12.39
CA VAL A 254 -15.19 3.65 -13.01
C VAL A 254 -15.26 4.40 -14.35
N ILE A 255 -16.17 3.97 -15.23
CA ILE A 255 -16.54 4.71 -16.44
C ILE A 255 -17.83 5.50 -16.13
N LEU A 256 -17.78 6.81 -16.23
CA LEU A 256 -18.95 7.66 -16.08
C LEU A 256 -19.90 7.52 -17.27
N SER A 257 -21.16 7.97 -17.11
CA SER A 257 -22.18 7.94 -18.18
C SER A 257 -21.78 8.72 -19.44
N ASP A 258 -20.87 9.68 -19.31
CA ASP A 258 -20.32 10.46 -20.43
C ASP A 258 -19.02 9.86 -21.02
N GLY A 259 -18.58 8.69 -20.53
CA GLY A 259 -17.41 7.98 -20.99
C GLY A 259 -16.08 8.38 -20.34
N ARG A 260 -16.06 9.41 -19.48
CA ARG A 260 -14.84 9.76 -18.73
C ARG A 260 -14.53 8.71 -17.66
N VAL A 261 -13.26 8.58 -17.32
CA VAL A 261 -12.81 7.75 -16.19
C VAL A 261 -12.76 8.61 -14.93
N ALA A 262 -13.25 8.06 -13.83
CA ALA A 262 -13.12 8.64 -12.50
C ALA A 262 -12.65 7.60 -11.50
N THR A 263 -11.81 8.03 -10.55
CA THR A 263 -11.37 7.19 -9.43
C THR A 263 -12.31 7.38 -8.26
N GLU A 264 -12.80 6.28 -7.69
CA GLU A 264 -13.72 6.29 -6.55
C GLU A 264 -13.24 5.36 -5.44
N LEU A 265 -13.71 5.58 -4.22
CA LEU A 265 -13.44 4.72 -3.09
C LEU A 265 -14.40 3.53 -3.08
N TYR A 266 -13.83 2.36 -2.88
CA TYR A 266 -14.55 1.09 -2.72
C TYR A 266 -14.22 0.47 -1.37
N VAL A 267 -15.11 -0.40 -0.89
CA VAL A 267 -14.85 -1.31 0.22
C VAL A 267 -15.15 -2.74 -0.23
N VAL A 268 -14.38 -3.67 0.28
CA VAL A 268 -14.65 -5.10 0.14
C VAL A 268 -14.72 -5.74 1.52
N ASP A 269 -15.84 -6.42 1.79
CA ASP A 269 -16.11 -7.18 3.01
C ASP A 269 -15.64 -8.61 2.81
N ILE A 270 -14.82 -9.11 3.73
CA ILE A 270 -14.18 -10.41 3.65
C ILE A 270 -14.76 -11.29 4.78
N PRO A 271 -15.41 -12.42 4.46
CA PRO A 271 -15.97 -13.33 5.48
C PRO A 271 -14.85 -14.11 6.19
N GLU A 272 -15.12 -14.57 7.42
CA GLU A 272 -14.15 -15.34 8.20
C GLU A 272 -13.76 -16.66 7.51
N ASN A 273 -14.72 -17.41 6.99
CA ASN A 273 -14.47 -18.71 6.32
C ASN A 273 -14.16 -18.56 4.82
N VAL A 274 -13.50 -17.48 4.43
CA VAL A 274 -13.23 -17.16 3.01
C VAL A 274 -12.44 -18.26 2.29
N VAL A 275 -11.52 -18.94 2.96
CA VAL A 275 -10.75 -20.07 2.37
C VAL A 275 -11.67 -21.21 1.95
N GLY A 276 -12.61 -21.61 2.82
CA GLY A 276 -13.57 -22.67 2.50
C GLY A 276 -14.46 -22.29 1.32
N TYR A 277 -14.91 -21.06 1.26
CA TYR A 277 -15.71 -20.54 0.15
C TYR A 277 -14.91 -20.50 -1.16
N ASP A 278 -13.67 -20.01 -1.15
CA ASP A 278 -12.83 -19.96 -2.35
C ASP A 278 -12.49 -21.37 -2.87
N GLN A 279 -12.18 -22.32 -2.00
CA GLN A 279 -11.94 -23.71 -2.38
C GLN A 279 -13.18 -24.32 -3.07
N ALA A 280 -14.37 -24.16 -2.48
CA ALA A 280 -15.62 -24.65 -3.05
C ALA A 280 -15.94 -23.99 -4.41
N TYR A 281 -15.71 -22.68 -4.54
CA TYR A 281 -15.89 -21.93 -5.77
C TYR A 281 -14.94 -22.46 -6.88
N ARG A 282 -13.63 -22.58 -6.62
CA ARG A 282 -12.63 -23.01 -7.60
C ARG A 282 -12.80 -24.46 -8.08
N MET A 283 -13.38 -25.32 -7.25
CA MET A 283 -13.70 -26.69 -7.66
C MET A 283 -14.79 -26.75 -8.74
N ASN A 284 -15.62 -25.71 -8.86
CA ASN A 284 -16.78 -25.67 -9.74
C ASN A 284 -16.62 -24.78 -10.98
N VAL A 285 -15.53 -24.01 -11.09
CA VAL A 285 -15.34 -23.02 -12.16
C VAL A 285 -14.14 -23.37 -13.03
N ALA A 286 -14.38 -23.59 -14.35
CA ALA A 286 -13.29 -23.65 -15.34
C ALA A 286 -12.76 -22.26 -15.62
N MET A 287 -11.46 -22.01 -15.33
CA MET A 287 -10.85 -20.67 -15.34
C MET A 287 -9.88 -20.46 -16.52
N GLN A 288 -10.06 -21.12 -17.64
CA GLN A 288 -9.01 -21.21 -18.67
C GLN A 288 -8.68 -19.90 -19.34
N GLN A 289 -9.43 -19.07 -19.80
CA GLN A 289 -9.08 -17.82 -20.50
C GLN A 289 -9.66 -16.59 -19.79
N GLN A 290 -10.18 -16.82 -18.60
CA GLN A 290 -10.87 -15.81 -17.81
C GLN A 290 -10.01 -15.32 -16.68
N ARG A 291 -10.26 -14.08 -16.27
CA ARG A 291 -9.71 -13.48 -15.06
C ARG A 291 -10.16 -14.27 -13.83
N LEU A 292 -9.25 -14.43 -12.86
CA LEU A 292 -9.63 -14.93 -11.54
C LEU A 292 -10.65 -13.97 -10.91
N LYS A 293 -11.68 -14.52 -10.31
CA LYS A 293 -12.72 -13.76 -9.60
C LYS A 293 -12.73 -14.13 -8.12
N PRO A 294 -13.18 -13.23 -7.25
CA PRO A 294 -13.45 -13.56 -5.86
C PRO A 294 -14.62 -14.56 -5.75
N THR A 295 -14.68 -15.28 -4.63
CA THR A 295 -15.87 -16.07 -4.27
C THR A 295 -17.08 -15.16 -4.06
N THR A 296 -18.29 -15.69 -4.26
CA THR A 296 -19.55 -14.92 -4.19
C THR A 296 -19.87 -14.35 -2.82
N GLU A 297 -19.24 -14.88 -1.78
CA GLU A 297 -19.40 -14.42 -0.39
C GLU A 297 -18.56 -13.18 -0.06
N ILE A 298 -17.60 -12.82 -0.92
CA ILE A 298 -16.89 -11.54 -0.84
C ILE A 298 -17.76 -10.45 -1.46
N SER A 299 -18.02 -9.39 -0.69
CA SER A 299 -18.91 -8.30 -1.14
C SER A 299 -18.10 -7.03 -1.44
N GLN A 300 -18.00 -6.69 -2.73
CA GLN A 300 -17.42 -5.44 -3.20
C GLN A 300 -18.49 -4.39 -3.41
N ARG A 301 -18.35 -3.19 -2.86
CA ARG A 301 -19.28 -2.09 -3.08
C ARG A 301 -18.56 -0.74 -3.20
N ARG A 302 -19.09 0.15 -4.02
CA ARG A 302 -18.64 1.54 -4.16
C ARG A 302 -19.12 2.36 -2.97
N LEU A 303 -18.21 3.16 -2.38
CA LEU A 303 -18.51 4.06 -1.25
C LEU A 303 -18.76 5.50 -1.69
N THR A 304 -18.10 5.95 -2.75
CA THR A 304 -18.19 7.36 -3.16
C THR A 304 -18.74 7.52 -4.57
N TYR A 305 -19.48 8.62 -4.78
CA TYR A 305 -20.07 9.04 -6.05
C TYR A 305 -19.77 10.53 -6.26
N LEU A 306 -18.46 10.85 -6.40
CA LEU A 306 -17.95 12.22 -6.37
C LEU A 306 -17.96 12.84 -7.78
N LEU A 307 -19.13 13.05 -8.34
CA LEU A 307 -19.29 13.53 -9.72
C LEU A 307 -19.25 15.05 -9.82
N ASP A 308 -19.40 15.76 -8.70
CA ASP A 308 -19.45 17.23 -8.66
C ASP A 308 -18.06 17.84 -8.69
N GLY A 309 -17.97 19.01 -9.35
CA GLY A 309 -16.75 19.80 -9.45
C GLY A 309 -16.10 19.75 -10.83
N PRO A 310 -15.00 20.49 -11.02
CA PRO A 310 -14.32 20.59 -12.31
C PRO A 310 -13.70 19.26 -12.77
N GLU A 311 -13.32 18.41 -11.84
CA GLU A 311 -12.79 17.09 -12.10
C GLU A 311 -13.57 16.06 -11.25
N PRO A 312 -14.16 15.01 -11.86
CA PRO A 312 -14.91 14.01 -11.12
C PRO A 312 -13.97 13.03 -10.38
N GLY A 313 -14.49 12.42 -9.30
CA GLY A 313 -13.80 11.40 -8.52
C GLY A 313 -12.76 11.95 -7.54
N LEU A 314 -11.92 11.07 -7.07
CA LEU A 314 -10.81 11.35 -6.15
C LEU A 314 -9.57 11.81 -6.93
N GLN A 315 -8.89 12.86 -6.44
CA GLN A 315 -7.71 13.43 -7.10
C GLN A 315 -6.71 13.94 -6.05
N GLY A 316 -5.44 14.00 -6.46
CA GLY A 316 -4.35 14.52 -5.65
C GLY A 316 -3.04 13.87 -6.02
N VAL A 317 -2.06 13.94 -5.14
CA VAL A 317 -0.87 13.10 -5.20
C VAL A 317 -1.28 11.64 -5.02
N ARG A 318 -0.42 10.71 -5.41
CA ARG A 318 -0.66 9.28 -5.18
C ARG A 318 -0.84 9.02 -3.68
N PHE A 319 -1.93 8.37 -3.30
CA PHE A 319 -2.23 8.06 -1.91
C PHE A 319 -2.93 6.71 -1.75
N TRP A 320 -2.87 6.17 -0.57
CA TRP A 320 -3.66 5.02 -0.12
C TRP A 320 -4.75 5.53 0.82
N PRO A 321 -6.02 5.12 0.67
CA PRO A 321 -7.06 5.43 1.64
C PRO A 321 -6.64 4.95 3.04
N ARG A 322 -6.93 5.72 4.08
CA ARG A 322 -6.57 5.36 5.46
C ARG A 322 -7.78 5.49 6.37
N SER A 323 -8.09 4.44 7.11
CA SER A 323 -9.19 4.46 8.07
C SER A 323 -8.73 4.92 9.46
N THR A 324 -9.71 5.35 10.26
CA THR A 324 -9.55 5.44 11.71
C THR A 324 -9.41 4.04 12.32
N PRO A 325 -8.76 3.87 13.49
CA PRO A 325 -8.57 2.55 14.11
C PRO A 325 -9.85 1.81 14.48
N ASP A 326 -10.96 2.53 14.71
CA ASP A 326 -12.30 1.97 14.92
C ASP A 326 -13.00 1.58 13.60
N GLY A 327 -12.38 1.88 12.45
CA GLY A 327 -12.92 1.61 11.12
C GLY A 327 -14.11 2.47 10.72
N ALA A 328 -14.55 3.42 11.55
CA ALA A 328 -15.76 4.21 11.29
C ALA A 328 -15.61 5.12 10.06
N PHE A 329 -14.44 5.68 9.86
CA PHE A 329 -14.16 6.62 8.78
C PHE A 329 -12.91 6.27 7.99
N VAL A 330 -12.95 6.63 6.70
CA VAL A 330 -11.83 6.53 5.76
C VAL A 330 -11.50 7.93 5.24
N PHE A 331 -10.22 8.28 5.25
CA PHE A 331 -9.71 9.52 4.67
C PHE A 331 -9.18 9.29 3.26
N VAL A 332 -9.53 10.23 2.38
CA VAL A 332 -9.15 10.25 0.96
C VAL A 332 -8.78 11.67 0.54
N LEU A 333 -8.14 11.81 -0.61
CA LEU A 333 -7.83 13.11 -1.21
C LEU A 333 -8.77 13.42 -2.38
N LYS A 334 -9.25 14.66 -2.41
CA LYS A 334 -10.01 15.20 -3.54
C LYS A 334 -9.75 16.71 -3.62
N LYS A 335 -9.69 17.24 -4.84
CA LYS A 335 -9.67 18.68 -5.07
C LYS A 335 -11.03 19.29 -4.70
N ASP A 336 -10.98 20.43 -4.01
CA ASP A 336 -12.15 21.26 -3.77
C ASP A 336 -12.54 22.09 -5.02
N ARG A 337 -13.53 22.99 -4.87
CA ARG A 337 -13.98 23.84 -5.99
C ARG A 337 -12.91 24.82 -6.47
N GLN A 338 -11.91 25.12 -5.67
CA GLN A 338 -10.77 25.98 -5.98
C GLN A 338 -9.61 25.19 -6.63
N GLY A 339 -9.74 23.86 -6.77
CA GLY A 339 -8.69 22.99 -7.28
C GLY A 339 -7.62 22.62 -6.26
N ILE A 340 -7.83 22.95 -4.97
CA ILE A 340 -6.91 22.65 -3.87
C ILE A 340 -7.17 21.24 -3.36
N THR A 341 -6.13 20.41 -3.27
CA THR A 341 -6.22 19.04 -2.73
C THR A 341 -6.49 19.08 -1.23
N GLN A 342 -7.64 18.58 -0.81
CA GLN A 342 -8.12 18.54 0.57
C GLN A 342 -8.31 17.12 1.05
N PHE A 343 -8.32 16.89 2.37
CA PHE A 343 -8.85 15.67 2.94
C PHE A 343 -10.38 15.67 2.87
N TRP A 344 -10.90 14.50 2.51
CA TRP A 344 -12.31 14.15 2.60
C TRP A 344 -12.45 12.93 3.49
N ARG A 345 -13.50 12.94 4.31
CA ARG A 345 -13.84 11.86 5.23
C ARG A 345 -15.06 11.12 4.70
N VAL A 346 -14.92 9.79 4.60
CA VAL A 346 -15.96 8.88 4.10
C VAL A 346 -16.33 7.91 5.21
N ARG A 347 -17.62 7.77 5.53
CA ARG A 347 -18.06 6.77 6.50
C ARG A 347 -18.03 5.38 5.86
N ALA A 348 -17.37 4.41 6.49
CA ALA A 348 -17.16 3.08 5.92
C ALA A 348 -18.48 2.30 5.74
N SER A 349 -19.46 2.50 6.64
CA SER A 349 -20.73 1.77 6.63
C SER A 349 -21.66 2.13 5.46
N ASP A 350 -21.71 3.40 5.06
CA ASP A 350 -22.70 3.92 4.09
C ASP A 350 -22.13 4.82 3.00
N GLY A 351 -20.84 5.19 3.07
CA GLY A 351 -20.21 6.05 2.09
C GLY A 351 -20.55 7.54 2.26
N GLN A 352 -21.22 7.96 3.35
CA GLN A 352 -21.46 9.38 3.59
C GLN A 352 -20.13 10.14 3.56
N THR A 353 -20.03 11.10 2.64
CA THR A 353 -18.77 11.80 2.33
C THR A 353 -18.87 13.27 2.74
N GLN A 354 -17.80 13.80 3.35
CA GLN A 354 -17.69 15.18 3.78
C GLN A 354 -16.30 15.72 3.49
N GLN A 355 -16.22 16.91 2.91
CA GLN A 355 -14.96 17.67 2.89
C GLN A 355 -14.50 17.92 4.33
N TRP A 356 -13.28 17.50 4.63
CA TRP A 356 -12.79 17.50 6.02
C TRP A 356 -11.89 18.69 6.32
N THR A 357 -11.07 19.09 5.34
CA THR A 357 -10.20 20.27 5.46
C THR A 357 -10.57 21.37 4.49
N HIS A 358 -10.21 22.61 4.86
CA HIS A 358 -10.37 23.83 4.06
C HIS A 358 -9.06 24.63 4.09
N ASN A 359 -7.94 23.94 3.87
CA ASN A 359 -6.62 24.55 3.90
C ASN A 359 -6.43 25.49 2.69
N PRO A 360 -5.66 26.58 2.86
CA PRO A 360 -5.36 27.49 1.75
C PRO A 360 -4.40 26.88 0.71
N SER A 361 -3.69 25.80 1.07
CA SER A 361 -2.76 25.07 0.23
C SER A 361 -3.10 23.59 0.21
N GLY A 362 -2.76 22.90 -0.88
CA GLY A 362 -3.08 21.49 -1.07
C GLY A 362 -2.15 20.53 -0.32
N VAL A 363 -2.70 19.38 0.05
CA VAL A 363 -1.89 18.23 0.49
C VAL A 363 -0.96 17.81 -0.64
N SER A 364 0.34 17.68 -0.36
CA SER A 364 1.40 17.46 -1.35
C SER A 364 2.09 16.11 -1.25
N THR A 365 1.72 15.28 -0.27
CA THR A 365 2.30 13.94 -0.06
C THR A 365 1.23 12.88 0.17
N SER A 366 1.59 11.60 0.06
CA SER A 366 0.87 10.51 0.71
C SER A 366 0.73 10.79 2.21
N PHE A 367 -0.14 10.07 2.90
CA PHE A 367 -0.45 10.33 4.30
C PHE A 367 -0.68 9.05 5.10
N THR A 368 -0.53 9.14 6.43
CA THR A 368 -0.89 8.07 7.35
C THR A 368 -1.66 8.63 8.54
N VAL A 369 -2.53 7.80 9.13
CA VAL A 369 -3.25 8.10 10.38
C VAL A 369 -2.42 7.57 11.55
N SER A 370 -2.33 8.33 12.64
CA SER A 370 -1.65 7.89 13.87
C SER A 370 -2.36 6.69 14.49
N ALA A 371 -1.63 5.85 15.23
CA ALA A 371 -2.14 4.61 15.81
C ALA A 371 -3.36 4.83 16.76
N ASP A 372 -3.44 6.00 17.40
CA ASP A 372 -4.59 6.39 18.23
C ASP A 372 -5.76 7.01 17.45
N GLY A 373 -5.63 7.14 16.12
CA GLY A 373 -6.67 7.67 15.24
C GLY A 373 -6.91 9.17 15.33
N ARG A 374 -6.06 9.93 16.01
CA ARG A 374 -6.30 11.35 16.28
C ARG A 374 -5.74 12.29 15.21
N TRP A 375 -4.68 11.89 14.50
CA TRP A 375 -3.93 12.75 13.62
C TRP A 375 -3.56 12.10 12.29
N ILE A 376 -3.65 12.86 11.21
CA ILE A 376 -3.18 12.49 9.86
C ILE A 376 -1.87 13.23 9.60
N ALA A 377 -0.76 12.52 9.39
CA ALA A 377 0.50 13.12 8.95
C ALA A 377 0.53 13.29 7.44
N HIS A 378 0.92 14.46 6.97
CA HIS A 378 1.05 14.79 5.55
C HIS A 378 2.01 15.95 5.30
N GLY A 379 2.40 16.17 4.04
CA GLY A 379 3.12 17.36 3.58
C GLY A 379 2.16 18.42 3.04
N MET A 380 2.48 19.68 3.30
CA MET A 380 1.77 20.85 2.73
C MET A 380 2.71 22.07 2.79
N ASP A 381 2.84 22.82 1.69
CA ASP A 381 3.63 24.05 1.64
C ASP A 381 5.09 23.88 2.09
N GLY A 382 5.73 22.74 1.74
CA GLY A 382 7.09 22.43 2.15
C GLY A 382 7.27 22.21 3.65
N SER A 383 6.19 21.93 4.38
CA SER A 383 6.18 21.62 5.82
C SER A 383 5.64 20.22 6.06
N VAL A 384 6.11 19.57 7.13
CA VAL A 384 5.38 18.44 7.73
C VAL A 384 4.22 19.00 8.53
N CYS A 385 3.04 18.50 8.25
CA CYS A 385 1.79 18.90 8.87
C CYS A 385 1.07 17.70 9.49
N VAL A 386 0.21 18.00 10.46
CA VAL A 386 -0.76 17.02 10.98
C VAL A 386 -2.16 17.63 10.93
N THR A 387 -3.12 16.81 10.53
CA THR A 387 -4.55 17.20 10.50
C THR A 387 -5.32 16.38 11.51
N SER A 388 -6.13 17.03 12.32
CA SER A 388 -7.01 16.40 13.31
C SER A 388 -8.09 15.55 12.63
N CYS A 389 -8.18 14.28 13.02
CA CYS A 389 -9.26 13.38 12.59
C CYS A 389 -10.61 13.76 13.21
N LEU A 390 -10.62 14.56 14.28
CA LEU A 390 -11.83 14.95 14.99
C LEU A 390 -12.56 16.14 14.35
N ASP A 391 -11.82 17.18 13.94
CA ASP A 391 -12.38 18.47 13.49
C ASP A 391 -11.78 19.01 12.19
N GLY A 392 -10.79 18.33 11.58
CA GLY A 392 -10.18 18.73 10.32
C GLY A 392 -9.18 19.88 10.42
N ARG A 393 -8.86 20.36 11.63
CA ARG A 393 -7.87 21.40 11.83
C ARG A 393 -6.47 20.89 11.48
N THR A 394 -5.76 21.65 10.65
CA THR A 394 -4.37 21.35 10.24
C THR A 394 -3.38 22.21 11.01
N VAL A 395 -2.31 21.58 11.50
CA VAL A 395 -1.22 22.22 12.23
C VAL A 395 0.09 21.94 11.50
N ARG A 396 0.89 22.97 11.26
CA ARG A 396 2.28 22.80 10.79
C ARG A 396 3.13 22.35 11.96
N VAL A 397 3.72 21.17 11.84
CA VAL A 397 4.62 20.58 12.84
C VAL A 397 6.02 21.15 12.68
N THR A 398 6.44 21.38 11.44
CA THR A 398 7.71 22.04 11.11
C THR A 398 7.44 23.39 10.44
N ASP A 399 8.42 24.29 10.50
CA ASP A 399 8.46 25.41 9.56
C ASP A 399 8.61 24.87 8.12
N SER A 400 8.35 25.73 7.13
CA SER A 400 8.66 25.37 5.74
C SER A 400 10.17 25.19 5.59
N PHE A 401 10.58 24.06 5.04
CA PHE A 401 11.98 23.74 4.83
C PHE A 401 12.65 24.61 3.74
N GLY A 402 11.87 25.39 2.99
CA GLY A 402 12.38 26.20 1.90
C GLY A 402 12.93 25.35 0.75
N ALA A 403 14.02 25.86 0.13
CA ALA A 403 14.68 25.16 -0.98
C ALA A 403 15.67 24.07 -0.54
N ASP A 404 15.98 23.98 0.75
CA ASP A 404 17.04 23.08 1.25
C ASP A 404 16.56 21.64 1.45
N ILE A 405 15.25 21.47 1.74
CA ILE A 405 14.64 20.17 1.96
C ILE A 405 13.33 20.09 1.18
N GLU A 406 13.34 19.30 0.13
CA GLU A 406 12.12 18.93 -0.61
C GLU A 406 11.53 17.69 0.00
N ILE A 407 10.26 17.72 0.38
CA ILE A 407 9.54 16.52 0.84
C ILE A 407 9.07 15.76 -0.39
N LEU A 408 9.54 14.52 -0.57
CA LEU A 408 9.04 13.66 -1.64
C LEU A 408 7.61 13.16 -1.33
N PRO A 409 6.76 13.00 -2.35
CA PRO A 409 5.33 12.74 -2.13
C PRO A 409 5.00 11.31 -1.72
N GLU A 410 5.92 10.37 -1.84
CA GLU A 410 5.63 8.93 -1.78
C GLU A 410 5.33 8.43 -0.35
N ALA A 411 5.91 9.05 0.67
CA ALA A 411 5.79 8.57 2.04
C ALA A 411 5.77 9.70 3.07
N MET A 412 4.82 9.58 4.02
CA MET A 412 4.72 10.40 5.22
C MET A 412 4.14 9.50 6.32
N VAL A 413 5.01 8.88 7.12
CA VAL A 413 4.62 7.71 7.91
C VAL A 413 4.83 7.92 9.40
N TRP A 414 3.73 7.89 10.18
CA TRP A 414 3.78 7.84 11.63
C TRP A 414 4.51 6.60 12.13
N ASN A 415 5.29 6.77 13.20
CA ASN A 415 5.78 5.63 13.95
C ASN A 415 4.66 4.99 14.81
N PRO A 416 4.83 3.73 15.28
CA PRO A 416 3.79 3.03 16.05
C PRO A 416 3.36 3.74 17.33
N THR A 417 4.26 4.49 17.98
CA THR A 417 3.97 5.23 19.21
C THR A 417 3.29 6.58 18.97
N GLY A 418 3.19 7.02 17.71
CA GLY A 418 2.55 8.27 17.32
C GLY A 418 3.31 9.54 17.75
N ASN A 419 4.61 9.44 18.03
CA ASN A 419 5.44 10.58 18.44
C ASN A 419 6.54 10.95 17.43
N ALA A 420 6.60 10.27 16.28
CA ALA A 420 7.52 10.59 15.21
C ALA A 420 6.93 10.31 13.83
N ILE A 421 7.39 11.05 12.81
CA ILE A 421 6.98 10.93 11.42
C ILE A 421 8.22 10.77 10.55
N ALA A 422 8.25 9.74 9.69
CA ALA A 422 9.31 9.55 8.70
C ALA A 422 8.89 10.06 7.32
N PHE A 423 9.83 10.66 6.60
CA PHE A 423 9.66 11.09 5.22
C PHE A 423 11.01 11.02 4.46
N VAL A 424 10.96 11.20 3.15
CA VAL A 424 12.13 11.16 2.28
C VAL A 424 12.36 12.53 1.65
N SER A 425 13.65 12.92 1.58
CA SER A 425 14.09 14.15 0.91
C SER A 425 15.39 13.91 0.15
N PRO A 426 15.54 14.46 -1.08
CA PRO A 426 16.79 14.43 -1.81
C PRO A 426 17.83 15.32 -1.10
N GLN A 427 19.03 14.79 -0.89
CA GLN A 427 20.13 15.49 -0.22
C GLN A 427 21.45 15.30 -0.95
N ARG A 428 22.31 16.29 -0.89
CA ARG A 428 23.66 16.18 -1.43
C ARG A 428 24.54 15.37 -0.47
N VAL A 429 25.04 14.23 -0.95
CA VAL A 429 25.95 13.34 -0.22
C VAL A 429 27.13 13.04 -1.15
N SER A 430 28.36 13.26 -0.69
CA SER A 430 29.61 13.01 -1.46
C SER A 430 29.60 13.59 -2.89
N GLY A 431 28.98 14.77 -3.07
CA GLY A 431 28.96 15.48 -4.36
C GLY A 431 27.77 15.15 -5.28
N SER A 432 27.02 14.08 -5.03
CA SER A 432 25.82 13.67 -5.76
C SER A 432 24.56 13.83 -4.92
N VAL A 433 23.39 13.84 -5.56
CA VAL A 433 22.10 13.94 -4.87
C VAL A 433 21.51 12.54 -4.70
N TYR A 434 21.19 12.18 -3.47
CA TYR A 434 20.55 10.93 -3.09
C TYR A 434 19.36 11.19 -2.17
N ASN A 435 18.34 10.37 -2.28
CA ASN A 435 17.25 10.37 -1.33
C ASN A 435 17.74 9.92 0.04
N GLN A 436 17.36 10.67 1.08
CA GLN A 436 17.71 10.39 2.46
C GLN A 436 16.45 10.36 3.31
N ILE A 437 16.45 9.56 4.36
CA ILE A 437 15.35 9.45 5.29
C ILE A 437 15.49 10.49 6.39
N PHE A 438 14.38 11.17 6.67
CA PHE A 438 14.25 12.16 7.73
C PHE A 438 13.21 11.71 8.75
N VAL A 439 13.39 12.10 9.98
CA VAL A 439 12.44 11.89 11.07
C VAL A 439 12.13 13.23 11.73
N VAL A 440 10.86 13.44 11.97
CA VAL A 440 10.33 14.56 12.77
C VAL A 440 9.80 13.97 14.07
N ASP A 441 10.41 14.32 15.20
CA ASP A 441 9.89 13.99 16.52
C ASP A 441 8.76 14.99 16.86
N VAL A 442 7.59 14.49 17.21
CA VAL A 442 6.37 15.29 17.42
C VAL A 442 6.01 15.33 18.90
N ASP A 443 5.94 16.53 19.49
CA ASP A 443 5.44 16.69 20.86
C ASP A 443 3.90 16.59 20.88
N ARG A 444 3.42 15.40 21.21
CA ARG A 444 1.97 15.09 21.31
C ARG A 444 1.27 15.93 22.37
N THR A 445 1.94 16.25 23.48
CA THR A 445 1.31 17.04 24.55
C THR A 445 0.99 18.46 24.11
N MET A 446 1.76 18.98 23.16
CA MET A 446 1.47 20.28 22.55
C MET A 446 0.35 20.19 21.52
N LEU A 447 0.31 19.12 20.71
CA LEU A 447 -0.79 18.91 19.75
C LEU A 447 -2.14 18.75 20.47
N ASP A 448 -2.17 18.02 21.55
CA ASP A 448 -3.39 17.72 22.31
C ASP A 448 -3.98 18.93 23.05
N ARG A 449 -3.21 20.02 23.17
CA ARG A 449 -3.65 21.31 23.75
C ARG A 449 -4.25 22.27 22.71
N LEU A 450 -4.13 21.96 21.47
CA LEU A 450 -4.65 22.74 20.36
C LEU A 450 -6.06 22.28 19.98
#